data_651aa479aa80f1c2865fa9eaa7f7fa79
#
_entry.id   651aa479aa80f1c2865fa9eaa7f7fa79
#
_cell.length_a   1.000
_cell.length_b   1.000
_cell.length_c   1.000
_cell.angle_alpha   90.00
_cell.angle_beta   90.00
_cell.angle_gamma   90.00
#
_symmetry.space_group_name_H-M   'P 1'
#
loop_
_entity.id
_entity.type
_entity.pdbx_description
1 polymer ?
#
loop_
_entity_poly.entity_id
_entity_poly.type
_entity_poly.pdbx_seq_one_letter_code
_entity_poly.pdbx_strand_id
1 'polypeptide(L)'
;MDKEPTESLWVRIKGRAGPGDIIAGVCYRPPEQGDQADEALYRQIGAASHSQALVLMRDCNHPDICWTDNTEEYKQSRKFLECVNDNFLLQVIEEPTRRSAMLNLVLTNKEGLVGDVKLKGSLGCSDHEMVEFRILRAARKVQGKLTTLDFRRADFGLFRDLLGRIPWDKALEGRGTQDNWLIFKGHLLRAQEQCIPTKRKLSINTKRPPWMTREILGKVKQKKEAHRKWKQGQVAWEEYREAI
;
A
#
# COMPACT_ATOMS: atom_id res chain seq x y z
N MET A 1 31.84 -9.60 17.63
CA MET A 1 30.57 -9.40 16.88
C MET A 1 30.05 -8.02 17.29
N ASP A 2 30.44 -7.02 16.53
CA ASP A 2 30.00 -5.65 16.77
C ASP A 2 28.49 -5.58 16.56
N LYS A 3 27.77 -5.21 17.62
CA LYS A 3 26.33 -5.02 17.56
C LYS A 3 26.06 -3.87 16.60
N GLU A 4 25.44 -4.13 15.46
CA GLU A 4 25.00 -3.05 14.59
C GLU A 4 24.10 -2.10 15.41
N PRO A 5 24.29 -0.79 15.29
CA PRO A 5 23.63 0.19 16.16
C PRO A 5 22.15 0.41 15.82
N THR A 6 21.49 -0.56 15.18
CA THR A 6 20.10 -0.43 14.70
C THR A 6 19.17 -1.32 15.51
N GLU A 7 18.05 -0.77 15.96
CA GLU A 7 16.97 -1.54 16.57
C GLU A 7 16.10 -2.16 15.46
N SER A 8 16.54 -3.33 14.95
CA SER A 8 15.85 -4.02 13.88
C SER A 8 15.81 -5.53 14.10
N LEU A 9 14.71 -6.15 13.70
CA LEU A 9 14.50 -7.59 13.68
C LEU A 9 14.07 -8.03 12.30
N TRP A 10 14.74 -9.01 11.73
CA TRP A 10 14.46 -9.55 10.42
C TRP A 10 14.14 -11.03 10.48
N VAL A 11 13.02 -11.43 9.88
CA VAL A 11 12.53 -12.82 9.86
C VAL A 11 12.27 -13.26 8.44
N ARG A 12 12.73 -14.45 8.08
CA ARG A 12 12.37 -15.12 6.83
C ARG A 12 11.22 -16.08 7.06
N ILE A 13 10.10 -15.82 6.43
CA ILE A 13 8.92 -16.68 6.44
C ILE A 13 9.00 -17.58 5.21
N LYS A 14 9.34 -18.85 5.41
CA LYS A 14 9.48 -19.82 4.31
C LYS A 14 8.12 -20.10 3.65
N GLY A 15 8.08 -20.01 2.32
CA GLY A 15 6.93 -20.44 1.53
C GLY A 15 6.79 -21.95 1.53
N ARG A 16 5.56 -22.48 1.69
CA ARG A 16 5.27 -23.88 1.38
C ARG A 16 5.01 -23.98 -0.13
N ALA A 17 5.75 -24.83 -0.83
CA ALA A 17 5.62 -25.22 -2.25
C ALA A 17 4.96 -24.17 -3.16
N GLY A 18 5.75 -23.23 -3.72
CA GLY A 18 5.34 -22.38 -4.83
C GLY A 18 5.44 -20.85 -4.68
N PRO A 19 4.92 -20.16 -3.67
CA PRO A 19 5.25 -18.76 -3.46
C PRO A 19 6.60 -18.68 -2.74
N GLY A 20 7.51 -17.84 -3.23
CA GLY A 20 8.83 -17.62 -2.62
C GLY A 20 8.76 -17.18 -1.15
N ASP A 21 9.91 -17.12 -0.52
CA ASP A 21 10.05 -16.67 0.86
C ASP A 21 9.65 -15.18 0.99
N ILE A 22 9.08 -14.84 2.14
CA ILE A 22 8.78 -13.46 2.52
C ILE A 22 9.79 -13.03 3.57
N ILE A 23 10.43 -11.90 3.37
CA ILE A 23 11.22 -11.24 4.41
C ILE A 23 10.32 -10.26 5.14
N ALA A 24 10.20 -10.44 6.45
CA ALA A 24 9.50 -9.51 7.32
C ALA A 24 10.53 -8.81 8.21
N GLY A 25 10.52 -7.48 8.20
CA GLY A 25 11.36 -6.64 9.04
C GLY A 25 10.52 -5.81 10.00
N VAL A 26 11.01 -5.64 11.22
CA VAL A 26 10.50 -4.66 12.19
C VAL A 26 11.66 -3.77 12.59
N CYS A 27 11.50 -2.46 12.45
CA CYS A 27 12.54 -1.51 12.77
C CYS A 27 11.95 -0.36 13.58
N TYR A 28 12.67 0.02 14.63
CA TYR A 28 12.38 1.21 15.40
C TYR A 28 13.51 2.23 15.24
N ARG A 29 13.15 3.49 15.08
CA ARG A 29 14.08 4.60 15.00
C ARG A 29 13.82 5.56 16.17
N PRO A 30 14.70 5.63 17.17
CA PRO A 30 14.62 6.67 18.21
C PRO A 30 14.69 8.08 17.58
N PRO A 31 14.03 9.08 18.20
CA PRO A 31 14.05 10.46 17.69
C PRO A 31 15.46 11.06 17.51
N GLU A 32 16.37 10.70 18.41
CA GLU A 32 17.76 11.21 18.44
C GLU A 32 18.78 10.25 17.80
N GLN A 33 18.33 9.35 16.91
CA GLN A 33 19.22 8.40 16.26
C GLN A 33 20.24 9.11 15.35
N GLY A 34 21.51 8.77 15.51
CA GLY A 34 22.59 9.33 14.71
C GLY A 34 22.66 8.78 13.28
N ASP A 35 23.27 9.55 12.39
CA ASP A 35 23.40 9.27 10.97
C ASP A 35 23.99 7.88 10.67
N GLN A 36 24.96 7.39 11.46
CA GLN A 36 25.59 6.08 11.25
C GLN A 36 24.59 4.91 11.42
N ALA A 37 23.71 5.01 12.42
CA ALA A 37 22.69 4.01 12.65
C ALA A 37 21.62 4.05 11.53
N ASP A 38 21.25 5.24 11.05
CA ASP A 38 20.36 5.40 9.91
C ASP A 38 20.96 4.77 8.64
N GLU A 39 22.24 5.01 8.35
CA GLU A 39 22.91 4.43 7.19
C GLU A 39 23.06 2.91 7.27
N ALA A 40 23.31 2.36 8.48
CA ALA A 40 23.31 0.92 8.70
C ALA A 40 21.94 0.31 8.41
N LEU A 41 20.88 0.97 8.89
CA LEU A 41 19.51 0.54 8.62
C LEU A 41 19.15 0.62 7.12
N TYR A 42 19.54 1.69 6.42
CA TYR A 42 19.28 1.82 4.99
C TYR A 42 20.00 0.74 4.17
N ARG A 43 21.20 0.33 4.58
CA ARG A 43 21.88 -0.84 3.97
C ARG A 43 21.11 -2.14 4.19
N GLN A 44 20.56 -2.35 5.39
CA GLN A 44 19.74 -3.52 5.69
C GLN A 44 18.45 -3.53 4.84
N ILE A 45 17.77 -2.38 4.74
CA ILE A 45 16.58 -2.21 3.90
C ILE A 45 16.93 -2.51 2.43
N GLY A 46 18.03 -1.96 1.93
CA GLY A 46 18.50 -2.21 0.57
C GLY A 46 18.77 -3.70 0.32
N ALA A 47 19.43 -4.40 1.24
CA ALA A 47 19.66 -5.83 1.14
C ALA A 47 18.35 -6.63 1.14
N ALA A 48 17.42 -6.29 2.03
CA ALA A 48 16.13 -6.98 2.14
C ALA A 48 15.21 -6.71 0.94
N SER A 49 15.29 -5.54 0.31
CA SER A 49 14.47 -5.16 -0.86
C SER A 49 14.76 -6.00 -2.11
N HIS A 50 15.92 -6.65 -2.18
CA HIS A 50 16.24 -7.60 -3.25
C HIS A 50 15.49 -8.93 -3.14
N SER A 51 14.81 -9.19 -2.02
CA SER A 51 13.99 -10.39 -1.85
C SER A 51 12.76 -10.35 -2.78
N GLN A 52 12.18 -11.53 -3.04
CA GLN A 52 10.96 -11.63 -3.88
C GLN A 52 9.75 -10.95 -3.24
N ALA A 53 9.69 -10.90 -1.92
CA ALA A 53 8.62 -10.31 -1.16
C ALA A 53 9.16 -9.77 0.17
N LEU A 54 9.02 -8.47 0.39
CA LEU A 54 9.41 -7.77 1.61
C LEU A 54 8.19 -7.09 2.23
N VAL A 55 8.05 -7.24 3.53
CA VAL A 55 7.16 -6.41 4.37
C VAL A 55 7.99 -5.84 5.50
N LEU A 56 8.12 -4.53 5.55
CA LEU A 56 8.86 -3.80 6.56
C LEU A 56 7.88 -2.95 7.38
N MET A 57 7.80 -3.23 8.67
CA MET A 57 7.08 -2.45 9.65
C MET A 57 8.07 -1.52 10.35
N ARG A 58 7.76 -0.25 10.41
CA ARG A 58 8.68 0.73 10.99
C ARG A 58 7.95 1.86 11.68
N ASP A 59 8.43 2.22 12.87
CA ASP A 59 8.25 3.55 13.43
C ASP A 59 9.45 4.40 13.00
N CYS A 60 9.22 5.38 12.15
CA CYS A 60 10.31 6.14 11.51
C CYS A 60 10.66 7.45 12.20
N ASN A 61 9.80 7.96 13.08
CA ASN A 61 9.96 9.26 13.72
C ASN A 61 10.35 10.41 12.76
N HIS A 62 9.76 10.43 11.55
CA HIS A 62 9.89 11.49 10.56
C HIS A 62 8.52 12.12 10.31
N PRO A 63 8.06 13.02 11.21
CA PRO A 63 6.71 13.59 11.12
C PRO A 63 6.53 14.59 9.99
N ASP A 64 7.62 15.06 9.39
CA ASP A 64 7.69 16.04 8.31
C ASP A 64 7.53 15.43 6.92
N ILE A 65 7.50 14.10 6.79
CA ILE A 65 7.30 13.46 5.48
C ILE A 65 5.83 13.53 5.07
N CYS A 66 5.57 14.21 3.95
CA CYS A 66 4.29 14.15 3.25
C CYS A 66 4.31 12.99 2.25
N TRP A 67 3.64 11.90 2.58
CA TRP A 67 3.61 10.69 1.75
C TRP A 67 2.77 10.85 0.47
N THR A 68 1.81 11.79 0.48
CA THR A 68 0.98 12.09 -0.71
C THR A 68 1.79 12.78 -1.80
N ASP A 69 2.60 13.76 -1.38
CA ASP A 69 3.38 14.60 -2.31
C ASP A 69 4.82 14.10 -2.46
N ASN A 70 5.21 13.10 -1.66
CA ASN A 70 6.58 12.55 -1.61
C ASN A 70 7.62 13.62 -1.32
N THR A 71 7.33 14.50 -0.34
CA THR A 71 8.15 15.64 0.06
C THR A 71 8.52 15.58 1.54
N GLU A 72 9.59 16.25 1.91
CA GLU A 72 10.14 16.33 3.27
C GLU A 72 10.80 17.69 3.52
N GLU A 73 10.93 18.07 4.79
CA GLU A 73 11.56 19.32 5.21
C GLU A 73 13.00 19.10 5.70
N TYR A 74 13.26 17.98 6.40
CA TYR A 74 14.55 17.74 7.04
C TYR A 74 15.45 16.80 6.24
N LYS A 75 16.77 17.05 6.33
CA LYS A 75 17.78 16.24 5.63
C LYS A 75 17.73 14.74 5.96
N GLN A 76 17.42 14.38 7.21
CA GLN A 76 17.31 12.98 7.63
C GLN A 76 16.09 12.31 7.01
N SER A 77 14.96 13.01 6.97
CA SER A 77 13.74 12.56 6.33
C SER A 77 13.93 12.36 4.83
N ARG A 78 14.70 13.26 4.19
CA ARG A 78 15.10 13.14 2.78
C ARG A 78 15.89 11.86 2.51
N LYS A 79 16.93 11.61 3.29
CA LYS A 79 17.72 10.37 3.17
C LYS A 79 16.87 9.11 3.29
N PHE A 80 15.89 9.13 4.22
CA PHE A 80 14.99 8.01 4.37
C PHE A 80 14.04 7.86 3.18
N LEU A 81 13.45 8.96 2.72
CA LEU A 81 12.55 8.96 1.57
C LEU A 81 13.27 8.52 0.28
N GLU A 82 14.52 8.97 0.10
CA GLU A 82 15.41 8.47 -0.98
C GLU A 82 15.64 6.96 -0.85
N CYS A 83 15.91 6.46 0.37
CA CYS A 83 16.07 5.02 0.59
C CYS A 83 14.81 4.24 0.21
N VAL A 84 13.63 4.72 0.55
CA VAL A 84 12.34 4.10 0.18
C VAL A 84 12.17 4.09 -1.34
N ASN A 85 12.41 5.22 -1.99
CA ASN A 85 12.26 5.39 -3.44
C ASN A 85 13.29 4.56 -4.23
N ASP A 86 14.56 4.58 -3.83
CA ASP A 86 15.64 3.84 -4.48
C ASP A 86 15.45 2.32 -4.41
N ASN A 87 14.76 1.86 -3.38
CA ASN A 87 14.44 0.44 -3.19
C ASN A 87 13.04 0.07 -3.69
N PHE A 88 12.33 0.98 -4.35
CA PHE A 88 10.98 0.78 -4.90
C PHE A 88 9.99 0.23 -3.87
N LEU A 89 10.07 0.75 -2.64
CA LEU A 89 9.15 0.37 -1.59
C LEU A 89 7.88 1.20 -1.68
N LEU A 90 6.76 0.53 -1.50
CA LEU A 90 5.43 1.12 -1.48
C LEU A 90 4.97 1.25 -0.03
N GLN A 91 4.55 2.43 0.36
CA GLN A 91 3.87 2.67 1.62
C GLN A 91 2.39 2.30 1.48
N VAL A 92 1.85 1.52 2.42
CA VAL A 92 0.48 0.97 2.32
C VAL A 92 -0.49 1.50 3.37
N ILE A 93 -0.04 2.34 4.30
CA ILE A 93 -0.91 3.03 5.27
C ILE A 93 -1.28 4.38 4.68
N GLU A 94 -2.55 4.69 4.62
CA GLU A 94 -3.06 5.93 4.01
C GLU A 94 -3.50 6.97 5.06
N GLU A 95 -3.61 6.56 6.33
CA GLU A 95 -4.11 7.41 7.41
C GLU A 95 -3.02 7.69 8.45
N PRO A 96 -3.04 8.86 9.12
CA PRO A 96 -2.10 9.19 10.20
C PRO A 96 -2.19 8.16 11.33
N THR A 97 -1.03 7.78 11.90
CA THR A 97 -0.93 6.80 12.98
C THR A 97 -0.63 7.42 14.35
N ARG A 98 -0.28 8.71 14.38
CA ARG A 98 -0.10 9.49 15.61
C ARG A 98 -0.49 10.94 15.38
N ARG A 99 -1.59 11.40 15.97
CA ARG A 99 -2.15 12.75 15.75
C ARG A 99 -2.37 13.01 14.24
N SER A 100 -1.61 13.95 13.65
CA SER A 100 -1.66 14.25 12.21
C SER A 100 -0.49 13.65 11.42
N ALA A 101 0.43 12.92 12.06
CA ALA A 101 1.63 12.38 11.44
C ALA A 101 1.53 10.88 11.17
N MET A 102 2.14 10.45 10.08
CA MET A 102 2.26 9.04 9.70
C MET A 102 3.64 8.53 10.13
N LEU A 103 3.74 8.07 11.37
CA LEU A 103 5.00 7.59 11.96
C LEU A 103 5.16 6.08 11.83
N ASN A 104 4.09 5.33 12.06
CA ASN A 104 4.10 3.89 11.86
C ASN A 104 3.88 3.59 10.38
N LEU A 105 4.86 2.99 9.74
CA LEU A 105 4.85 2.68 8.32
C LEU A 105 4.79 1.17 8.09
N VAL A 106 4.11 0.77 7.04
CA VAL A 106 4.22 -0.57 6.46
C VAL A 106 4.65 -0.43 5.01
N LEU A 107 5.88 -0.82 4.73
CA LEU A 107 6.50 -0.73 3.43
C LEU A 107 6.60 -2.11 2.78
N THR A 108 6.40 -2.19 1.48
CA THR A 108 6.53 -3.45 0.72
C THR A 108 7.16 -3.20 -0.64
N ASN A 109 7.93 -4.17 -1.14
CA ASN A 109 8.47 -4.14 -2.50
C ASN A 109 7.53 -4.81 -3.52
N LYS A 110 6.34 -5.24 -3.08
CA LYS A 110 5.41 -5.98 -3.93
C LYS A 110 3.98 -5.52 -3.71
N GLU A 111 3.39 -4.96 -4.75
CA GLU A 111 1.98 -4.56 -4.75
C GLU A 111 1.06 -5.76 -4.43
N GLY A 112 0.05 -5.54 -3.59
CA GLY A 112 -0.90 -6.56 -3.17
C GLY A 112 -0.34 -7.63 -2.22
N LEU A 113 0.87 -7.47 -1.69
CA LEU A 113 1.42 -8.36 -0.66
C LEU A 113 0.80 -8.08 0.72
N VAL A 114 0.49 -6.83 0.98
CA VAL A 114 -0.17 -6.37 2.20
C VAL A 114 -1.59 -5.96 1.86
N GLY A 115 -2.55 -6.38 2.66
CA GLY A 115 -3.96 -6.01 2.51
C GLY A 115 -4.71 -6.02 3.83
N ASP A 116 -5.98 -5.63 3.78
CA ASP A 116 -6.86 -5.51 4.95
C ASP A 116 -6.25 -4.61 6.05
N VAL A 117 -5.60 -3.51 5.63
CA VAL A 117 -5.00 -2.53 6.56
C VAL A 117 -6.11 -1.83 7.34
N LYS A 118 -6.00 -1.84 8.67
CA LYS A 118 -6.96 -1.21 9.57
C LYS A 118 -6.21 -0.50 10.68
N LEU A 119 -6.56 0.75 10.92
CA LEU A 119 -6.19 1.45 12.14
C LEU A 119 -7.18 1.07 13.23
N LYS A 120 -6.66 0.69 14.37
CA LYS A 120 -7.41 0.42 15.59
C LYS A 120 -6.91 1.38 16.65
N GLY A 121 -7.78 1.77 17.56
CA GLY A 121 -7.42 2.68 18.64
C GLY A 121 -6.11 2.29 19.35
N SER A 122 -5.54 3.21 20.09
CA SER A 122 -4.26 3.03 20.80
C SER A 122 -4.29 1.89 21.82
N LEU A 123 -3.16 1.23 21.98
CA LEU A 123 -3.00 0.17 22.97
C LEU A 123 -2.63 0.77 24.33
N GLY A 124 -3.53 0.65 25.31
CA GLY A 124 -3.31 1.16 26.66
C GLY A 124 -3.11 2.68 26.71
N CYS A 125 -2.00 3.13 27.28
CA CYS A 125 -1.64 4.56 27.40
C CYS A 125 -0.77 5.09 26.24
N SER A 126 -0.64 4.33 25.14
CA SER A 126 0.11 4.76 23.97
C SER A 126 -0.62 5.86 23.20
N ASP A 127 0.11 6.83 22.67
CA ASP A 127 -0.41 7.84 21.75
C ASP A 127 -0.30 7.42 20.26
N HIS A 128 0.19 6.19 20.01
CA HIS A 128 0.22 5.57 18.69
C HIS A 128 -1.00 4.69 18.49
N GLU A 129 -1.57 4.73 17.29
CA GLU A 129 -2.61 3.81 16.89
C GLU A 129 -2.03 2.45 16.48
N MET A 130 -2.78 1.40 16.80
CA MET A 130 -2.44 0.05 16.32
C MET A 130 -2.75 -0.08 14.85
N VAL A 131 -1.81 -0.63 14.10
CA VAL A 131 -1.98 -0.99 12.69
C VAL A 131 -2.14 -2.50 12.59
N GLU A 132 -3.32 -2.95 12.18
CA GLU A 132 -3.58 -4.35 11.84
C GLU A 132 -3.60 -4.51 10.33
N PHE A 133 -2.90 -5.51 9.81
CA PHE A 133 -2.90 -5.82 8.39
C PHE A 133 -2.67 -7.32 8.16
N ARG A 134 -2.92 -7.77 6.96
CA ARG A 134 -2.66 -9.16 6.54
C ARG A 134 -1.55 -9.21 5.51
N ILE A 135 -0.60 -10.11 5.71
CA ILE A 135 0.35 -10.47 4.67
C ILE A 135 -0.33 -11.50 3.77
N LEU A 136 -0.74 -11.04 2.60
CA LEU A 136 -1.41 -11.86 1.62
C LEU A 136 -0.34 -12.71 0.92
N ARG A 137 -0.14 -13.94 1.37
CA ARG A 137 0.63 -14.88 0.56
C ARG A 137 -0.04 -14.94 -0.80
N ALA A 138 0.73 -14.75 -1.86
CA ALA A 138 0.28 -15.13 -3.18
C ALA A 138 0.10 -16.66 -3.20
N ALA A 139 -0.92 -17.18 -2.50
CA ALA A 139 -1.60 -18.32 -3.04
C ALA A 139 -1.77 -18.01 -4.52
N ARG A 140 -1.45 -18.95 -5.45
CA ARG A 140 -1.83 -18.88 -6.86
C ARG A 140 -3.01 -17.93 -6.94
N LYS A 141 -2.91 -16.86 -7.77
CA LYS A 141 -4.03 -15.97 -8.04
C LYS A 141 -5.27 -16.85 -8.12
N VAL A 142 -5.94 -17.07 -7.01
CA VAL A 142 -7.34 -17.43 -7.06
C VAL A 142 -7.87 -16.23 -7.81
N GLN A 143 -8.21 -16.46 -9.08
CA GLN A 143 -8.82 -15.45 -9.90
C GLN A 143 -9.96 -14.94 -9.05
N GLY A 144 -9.71 -13.84 -8.35
CA GLY A 144 -10.70 -13.21 -7.52
C GLY A 144 -11.82 -12.89 -8.48
N LYS A 145 -12.91 -13.64 -8.37
CA LYS A 145 -14.11 -13.37 -9.13
C LYS A 145 -14.63 -12.04 -8.60
N LEU A 146 -14.10 -10.95 -9.14
CA LEU A 146 -14.60 -9.61 -8.87
C LEU A 146 -16.03 -9.58 -9.39
N THR A 147 -16.97 -9.67 -8.48
CA THR A 147 -18.37 -9.47 -8.77
C THR A 147 -18.58 -7.97 -8.90
N THR A 148 -18.79 -7.50 -10.11
CA THR A 148 -19.10 -6.10 -10.40
C THR A 148 -20.55 -6.00 -10.86
N LEU A 149 -21.20 -4.89 -10.57
CA LEU A 149 -22.54 -4.59 -11.07
C LEU A 149 -22.51 -4.41 -12.60
N ASP A 150 -23.47 -5.02 -13.29
CA ASP A 150 -23.62 -4.87 -14.74
C ASP A 150 -24.70 -3.83 -15.07
N PHE A 151 -24.33 -2.57 -15.06
CA PHE A 151 -25.24 -1.46 -15.37
C PHE A 151 -25.79 -1.48 -16.79
N ARG A 152 -25.20 -2.24 -17.72
CA ARG A 152 -25.72 -2.38 -19.08
C ARG A 152 -26.98 -3.26 -19.13
N ARG A 153 -27.13 -4.14 -18.15
CA ARG A 153 -28.30 -5.03 -18.01
C ARG A 153 -29.21 -4.60 -16.86
N ALA A 154 -28.99 -3.41 -16.34
CA ALA A 154 -29.82 -2.88 -15.26
C ALA A 154 -31.20 -2.53 -15.75
N ASP A 155 -32.23 -2.92 -14.98
CA ASP A 155 -33.59 -2.46 -15.17
C ASP A 155 -33.82 -1.15 -14.39
N PHE A 156 -33.53 -0.04 -15.05
CA PHE A 156 -33.71 1.29 -14.46
C PHE A 156 -35.19 1.69 -14.31
N GLY A 157 -36.11 1.04 -15.04
CA GLY A 157 -37.55 1.21 -14.88
C GLY A 157 -37.99 0.70 -13.51
N LEU A 158 -37.68 -0.57 -13.24
CA LEU A 158 -37.95 -1.21 -11.96
C LEU A 158 -37.22 -0.50 -10.80
N PHE A 159 -35.97 -0.03 -11.01
CA PHE A 159 -35.23 0.72 -10.02
C PHE A 159 -35.95 2.00 -9.59
N ARG A 160 -36.44 2.78 -10.58
CA ARG A 160 -37.22 4.00 -10.35
C ARG A 160 -38.52 3.69 -9.61
N ASP A 161 -39.22 2.65 -10.01
CA ASP A 161 -40.48 2.23 -9.42
C ASP A 161 -40.30 1.81 -7.93
N LEU A 162 -39.27 1.06 -7.63
CA LEU A 162 -38.96 0.66 -6.26
C LEU A 162 -38.65 1.83 -5.36
N LEU A 163 -37.90 2.80 -5.83
CA LEU A 163 -37.58 4.01 -5.06
C LEU A 163 -38.78 4.97 -4.97
N GLY A 164 -39.62 5.04 -6.01
CA GLY A 164 -40.80 5.89 -6.05
C GLY A 164 -41.95 5.40 -5.14
N ARG A 165 -41.98 4.09 -4.79
CA ARG A 165 -42.97 3.53 -3.87
C ARG A 165 -42.68 3.80 -2.39
N ILE A 166 -41.48 4.31 -2.09
CA ILE A 166 -41.09 4.57 -0.71
C ILE A 166 -41.69 5.90 -0.27
N PRO A 167 -42.47 5.93 0.81
CA PRO A 167 -42.99 7.17 1.36
C PRO A 167 -41.88 7.92 2.12
N TRP A 168 -41.04 8.64 1.38
CA TRP A 168 -39.84 9.31 1.90
C TRP A 168 -40.15 10.28 3.03
N ASP A 169 -41.26 10.98 2.96
CA ASP A 169 -41.67 11.93 4.00
C ASP A 169 -41.83 11.24 5.37
N LYS A 170 -42.47 10.07 5.38
CA LYS A 170 -42.63 9.30 6.62
C LYS A 170 -41.37 8.57 7.03
N ALA A 171 -40.60 8.10 6.07
CA ALA A 171 -39.38 7.34 6.33
C ALA A 171 -38.27 8.19 6.94
N LEU A 172 -38.22 9.49 6.62
CA LEU A 172 -37.18 10.42 7.06
C LEU A 172 -37.67 11.40 8.14
N GLU A 173 -38.94 11.39 8.51
CA GLU A 173 -39.52 12.32 9.47
C GLU A 173 -38.98 12.09 10.90
N GLY A 174 -38.64 13.18 11.59
CA GLY A 174 -38.30 13.19 13.01
C GLY A 174 -36.94 12.57 13.38
N ARG A 175 -36.05 12.37 12.39
CA ARG A 175 -34.75 11.71 12.59
C ARG A 175 -33.58 12.64 12.30
N GLY A 176 -32.40 12.31 12.86
CA GLY A 176 -31.17 13.03 12.57
C GLY A 176 -30.64 12.78 11.15
N THR A 177 -29.78 13.65 10.66
CA THR A 177 -29.19 13.56 9.30
C THR A 177 -28.50 12.24 9.04
N GLN A 178 -27.79 11.71 10.03
CA GLN A 178 -27.07 10.43 9.91
C GLN A 178 -28.03 9.24 9.75
N ASP A 179 -29.13 9.22 10.52
CA ASP A 179 -30.14 8.15 10.45
C ASP A 179 -30.87 8.21 9.11
N ASN A 180 -31.22 9.40 8.65
CA ASN A 180 -31.83 9.62 7.35
C ASN A 180 -30.95 9.13 6.22
N TRP A 181 -29.65 9.37 6.29
CA TRP A 181 -28.68 8.85 5.33
C TRP A 181 -28.63 7.34 5.32
N LEU A 182 -28.61 6.69 6.50
CA LEU A 182 -28.58 5.21 6.61
C LEU A 182 -29.83 4.58 6.03
N ILE A 183 -31.02 5.18 6.27
CA ILE A 183 -32.30 4.72 5.72
C ILE A 183 -32.29 4.86 4.19
N PHE A 184 -31.94 6.04 3.69
CA PHE A 184 -31.84 6.29 2.24
C PHE A 184 -30.89 5.30 1.59
N LYS A 185 -29.67 5.15 2.13
CA LYS A 185 -28.66 4.21 1.64
C LYS A 185 -29.17 2.77 1.64
N GLY A 186 -29.88 2.35 2.70
CA GLY A 186 -30.45 1.01 2.80
C GLY A 186 -31.46 0.72 1.69
N HIS A 187 -32.38 1.62 1.41
CA HIS A 187 -33.35 1.48 0.32
C HIS A 187 -32.68 1.51 -1.06
N LEU A 188 -31.71 2.40 -1.25
CA LEU A 188 -30.95 2.49 -2.49
C LEU A 188 -30.21 1.19 -2.81
N LEU A 189 -29.52 0.61 -1.83
CA LEU A 189 -28.78 -0.64 -2.00
C LEU A 189 -29.71 -1.82 -2.29
N ARG A 190 -30.86 -1.92 -1.61
CA ARG A 190 -31.86 -2.96 -1.88
C ARG A 190 -32.44 -2.86 -3.28
N ALA A 191 -32.77 -1.66 -3.74
CA ALA A 191 -33.24 -1.44 -5.09
C ALA A 191 -32.15 -1.80 -6.12
N GLN A 192 -30.89 -1.45 -5.85
CA GLN A 192 -29.75 -1.78 -6.67
C GLN A 192 -29.56 -3.31 -6.79
N GLU A 193 -29.62 -4.06 -5.70
CA GLU A 193 -29.49 -5.51 -5.69
C GLU A 193 -30.56 -6.21 -6.52
N GLN A 194 -31.79 -5.66 -6.53
CA GLN A 194 -32.91 -6.23 -7.27
C GLN A 194 -32.87 -5.89 -8.76
N CYS A 195 -32.39 -4.72 -9.14
CA CYS A 195 -32.48 -4.20 -10.48
C CYS A 195 -31.21 -4.31 -11.29
N ILE A 196 -30.03 -4.46 -10.63
CA ILE A 196 -28.73 -4.48 -11.29
C ILE A 196 -28.10 -5.85 -11.11
N PRO A 197 -28.08 -6.69 -12.16
CA PRO A 197 -27.46 -8.01 -12.07
C PRO A 197 -25.95 -7.88 -11.84
N THR A 198 -25.40 -8.82 -11.10
CA THR A 198 -23.98 -8.89 -10.87
C THR A 198 -23.31 -9.64 -12.01
N LYS A 199 -22.22 -9.07 -12.53
CA LYS A 199 -21.34 -9.69 -13.51
C LYS A 199 -20.07 -10.17 -12.85
N ARG A 200 -19.76 -11.45 -12.99
CA ARG A 200 -18.46 -11.98 -12.58
C ARG A 200 -17.44 -11.57 -13.64
N LYS A 201 -16.62 -10.56 -13.32
CA LYS A 201 -15.39 -10.34 -14.08
C LYS A 201 -14.38 -11.37 -13.58
N LEU A 202 -14.02 -12.31 -14.42
CA LEU A 202 -12.75 -12.99 -14.26
C LEU A 202 -11.72 -11.88 -14.19
N SER A 203 -10.91 -11.85 -13.12
CA SER A 203 -9.74 -10.99 -13.06
C SER A 203 -8.98 -11.22 -14.35
N ILE A 204 -9.19 -10.34 -15.32
CA ILE A 204 -8.34 -10.31 -16.50
C ILE A 204 -6.96 -10.09 -15.90
N ASN A 205 -6.05 -11.06 -16.10
CA ASN A 205 -4.63 -10.73 -16.07
C ASN A 205 -4.57 -9.39 -16.78
N THR A 206 -4.25 -8.33 -16.06
CA THR A 206 -4.04 -7.03 -16.68
C THR A 206 -2.99 -7.29 -17.73
N LYS A 207 -3.47 -7.63 -18.94
CA LYS A 207 -2.58 -7.71 -20.09
C LYS A 207 -1.91 -6.36 -20.06
N ARG A 208 -0.60 -6.39 -19.99
CA ARG A 208 0.23 -5.18 -20.04
C ARG A 208 -0.36 -4.27 -21.09
N PRO A 209 -0.48 -2.96 -20.82
CA PRO A 209 -1.00 -2.05 -21.82
C PRO A 209 -0.31 -2.34 -23.17
N PRO A 210 -1.00 -2.26 -24.30
CA PRO A 210 -0.41 -2.61 -25.61
C PRO A 210 0.90 -1.88 -25.92
N TRP A 211 1.08 -0.67 -25.36
CA TRP A 211 2.29 0.12 -25.50
C TRP A 211 3.48 -0.40 -24.67
N MET A 212 3.23 -1.21 -23.63
CA MET A 212 4.27 -1.78 -22.77
C MET A 212 4.82 -3.07 -23.39
N THR A 213 5.58 -2.93 -24.45
CA THR A 213 6.23 -4.02 -25.14
C THR A 213 7.32 -4.70 -24.31
N ARG A 214 7.74 -5.88 -24.74
CA ARG A 214 8.86 -6.60 -24.12
C ARG A 214 10.15 -5.79 -24.18
N GLU A 215 10.33 -5.03 -25.25
CA GLU A 215 11.47 -4.16 -25.49
C GLU A 215 11.49 -2.99 -24.48
N ILE A 216 10.36 -2.29 -24.30
CA ILE A 216 10.24 -1.20 -23.33
C ILE A 216 10.53 -1.70 -21.92
N LEU A 217 10.03 -2.88 -21.56
CA LEU A 217 10.35 -3.49 -20.26
C LEU A 217 11.84 -3.79 -20.10
N GLY A 218 12.49 -4.22 -21.19
CA GLY A 218 13.94 -4.43 -21.23
C GLY A 218 14.69 -3.11 -20.95
N LYS A 219 14.31 -2.05 -21.64
CA LYS A 219 14.91 -0.71 -21.46
C LYS A 219 14.69 -0.15 -20.06
N VAL A 220 13.47 -0.28 -19.52
CA VAL A 220 13.18 0.13 -18.12
C VAL A 220 14.03 -0.65 -17.13
N LYS A 221 14.24 -1.94 -17.35
CA LYS A 221 15.10 -2.77 -16.49
C LYS A 221 16.56 -2.34 -16.59
N GLN A 222 17.06 -2.09 -17.80
CA GLN A 222 18.43 -1.60 -18.04
C GLN A 222 18.66 -0.23 -17.39
N LYS A 223 17.71 0.70 -17.56
CA LYS A 223 17.78 2.02 -16.90
C LYS A 223 17.86 1.89 -15.37
N LYS A 224 17.01 1.04 -14.75
CA LYS A 224 17.04 0.78 -13.31
C LYS A 224 18.37 0.19 -12.85
N GLU A 225 18.94 -0.70 -13.64
CA GLU A 225 20.23 -1.32 -13.34
C GLU A 225 21.38 -0.33 -13.48
N ALA A 226 21.38 0.47 -14.54
CA ALA A 226 22.35 1.55 -14.74
C ALA A 226 22.28 2.60 -13.61
N HIS A 227 21.08 3.01 -13.21
CA HIS A 227 20.88 3.91 -12.08
C HIS A 227 21.45 3.34 -10.77
N ARG A 228 21.20 2.05 -10.51
CA ARG A 228 21.75 1.38 -9.33
C ARG A 228 23.27 1.37 -9.32
N LYS A 229 23.90 1.02 -10.46
CA LYS A 229 25.35 1.01 -10.61
C LYS A 229 25.98 2.40 -10.41
N TRP A 230 25.33 3.43 -10.95
CA TRP A 230 25.76 4.81 -10.73
C TRP A 230 25.65 5.21 -9.25
N LYS A 231 24.55 4.94 -8.58
CA LYS A 231 24.36 5.21 -7.14
C LYS A 231 25.37 4.45 -6.27
N GLN A 232 25.86 3.30 -6.71
CA GLN A 232 26.90 2.51 -6.04
C GLN A 232 28.32 2.96 -6.39
N GLY A 233 28.48 4.02 -7.20
CA GLY A 233 29.78 4.52 -7.65
C GLY A 233 30.53 3.58 -8.61
N GLN A 234 29.84 2.61 -9.20
CA GLN A 234 30.43 1.62 -10.13
C GLN A 234 30.54 2.14 -11.57
N VAL A 235 29.73 3.15 -11.92
CA VAL A 235 29.72 3.81 -13.22
C VAL A 235 29.66 5.33 -13.05
N ALA A 236 30.22 6.08 -13.98
CA ALA A 236 30.18 7.53 -14.00
C ALA A 236 28.78 8.04 -14.37
N TRP A 237 28.50 9.31 -14.06
CA TRP A 237 27.22 9.95 -14.41
C TRP A 237 26.99 9.99 -15.92
N GLU A 238 28.05 10.22 -16.70
CA GLU A 238 28.00 10.25 -18.14
C GLU A 238 27.52 8.91 -18.72
N GLU A 239 28.04 7.80 -18.21
CA GLU A 239 27.69 6.44 -18.64
C GLU A 239 26.23 6.10 -18.26
N TYR A 240 25.77 6.56 -17.09
CA TYR A 240 24.35 6.44 -16.74
C TYR A 240 23.47 7.27 -17.68
N ARG A 241 23.90 8.48 -18.05
CA ARG A 241 23.14 9.36 -18.95
C ARG A 241 22.97 8.79 -20.36
N GLU A 242 23.95 8.05 -20.85
CA GLU A 242 23.89 7.37 -22.16
C GLU A 242 22.93 6.18 -22.15
N ALA A 243 22.65 5.59 -20.98
CA ALA A 243 21.74 4.45 -20.81
C ALA A 243 20.26 4.85 -20.67
N ILE A 244 19.93 6.16 -20.68
CA ILE A 244 18.57 6.68 -20.53
C ILE A 244 17.94 6.95 -21.89
#